data_4844d048f20c70aaacc4dde6328e2d8d
#
_entry.id   4844d048f20c70aaacc4dde6328e2d8d
#
_cell.length_a   1.000
_cell.length_b   1.000
_cell.length_c   1.000
_cell.angle_alpha   90.00
_cell.angle_beta   90.00
_cell.angle_gamma   90.00
#
_symmetry.space_group_name_H-M   'P 1'
#
loop_
_entity.id
_entity.type
_entity.pdbx_description
1 polymer ?
#
loop_
_entity_poly.entity_id
_entity_poly.type
_entity_poly.pdbx_seq_one_letter_code
_entity_poly.pdbx_strand_id
1 'polypeptide(L)'
;MDAGKVVAMLTSTERFQYTSDGYVIPAGFRLDENILYELRIALDEVLSGNPEIMPDRMINPHLNGGRPYGVKGHAAFEKIARDARILEMVEAVIGPDIILWLTHLFCKLPETAREVPWHQDGQYWPIRPWATCTVWLALDKVDKANGAMKVIPGSHNRQDWRHHGDDNPNLTLNQVIGEEQIAAEDIRYIELEPGQCSIHDVGIVHGSEANTSGRRRAGLALRYMPATSGLFRDDDLPLSKFDWSTLPVALMRGVNRNVVNDFTIGHDSPSW
;
A
#
# COMPACT_ATOMS: atom_id res chain seq x y z
N MET A 1 30.29 -5.92 21.83
CA MET A 1 30.52 -5.14 20.58
C MET A 1 29.33 -5.39 19.72
N ASP A 2 28.41 -4.45 19.76
CA ASP A 2 27.13 -4.52 19.04
C ASP A 2 27.48 -4.28 17.55
N ALA A 3 27.37 -5.32 16.74
CA ALA A 3 27.49 -5.17 15.31
C ALA A 3 26.30 -4.35 14.85
N GLY A 4 26.53 -3.05 14.64
CA GLY A 4 25.51 -2.12 14.18
C GLY A 4 24.76 -2.72 13.00
N LYS A 5 23.48 -3.08 13.20
CA LYS A 5 22.57 -3.42 12.11
C LYS A 5 22.60 -2.25 11.15
N VAL A 6 23.13 -2.48 9.96
CA VAL A 6 22.99 -1.52 8.85
C VAL A 6 21.49 -1.40 8.59
N VAL A 7 20.92 -0.27 8.95
CA VAL A 7 19.52 0.03 8.64
C VAL A 7 19.42 0.19 7.13
N ALA A 8 18.44 -0.45 6.51
CA ALA A 8 18.25 -0.43 5.07
C ALA A 8 17.69 0.93 4.63
N MET A 9 18.56 1.93 4.49
CA MET A 9 18.21 3.22 3.91
C MET A 9 18.25 3.13 2.39
N LEU A 10 17.40 3.91 1.72
CA LEU A 10 17.50 4.08 0.28
C LEU A 10 18.82 4.78 -0.08
N THR A 11 19.55 4.21 -1.02
CA THR A 11 20.73 4.87 -1.62
C THR A 11 20.33 6.15 -2.36
N SER A 12 21.27 7.03 -2.65
CA SER A 12 21.01 8.24 -3.45
C SER A 12 20.45 7.91 -4.83
N THR A 13 20.92 6.83 -5.47
CA THR A 13 20.39 6.36 -6.76
C THR A 13 18.95 5.89 -6.65
N GLU A 14 18.60 5.14 -5.62
CA GLU A 14 17.25 4.66 -5.38
C GLU A 14 16.28 5.82 -5.05
N ARG A 15 16.71 6.82 -4.28
CA ARG A 15 15.93 8.05 -4.05
C ARG A 15 15.71 8.83 -5.34
N PHE A 16 16.74 8.94 -6.17
CA PHE A 16 16.61 9.57 -7.48
C PHE A 16 15.61 8.79 -8.35
N GLN A 17 15.70 7.47 -8.39
CA GLN A 17 14.76 6.62 -9.12
C GLN A 17 13.31 6.82 -8.62
N TYR A 18 13.07 6.85 -7.30
CA TYR A 18 11.75 7.14 -6.77
C TYR A 18 11.22 8.51 -7.24
N THR A 19 12.08 9.53 -7.25
CA THR A 19 11.70 10.88 -7.68
C THR A 19 11.45 10.98 -9.18
N SER A 20 12.23 10.28 -10.02
CA SER A 20 12.10 10.31 -11.49
C SER A 20 11.00 9.40 -12.00
N ASP A 21 10.92 8.18 -11.47
CA ASP A 21 10.07 7.13 -11.99
C ASP A 21 8.77 6.94 -11.20
N GLY A 22 8.69 7.49 -9.97
CA GLY A 22 7.54 7.37 -9.07
C GLY A 22 7.52 6.04 -8.30
N TYR A 23 8.54 5.20 -8.44
CA TYR A 23 8.68 3.97 -7.68
C TYR A 23 10.14 3.52 -7.57
N VAL A 24 10.40 2.64 -6.61
CA VAL A 24 11.70 1.98 -6.45
C VAL A 24 11.53 0.59 -5.82
N ILE A 25 12.41 -0.34 -6.17
CA ILE A 25 12.59 -1.63 -5.49
C ILE A 25 13.91 -1.53 -4.73
N PRO A 26 13.90 -1.37 -3.38
CA PRO A 26 15.12 -1.23 -2.60
C PRO A 26 15.96 -2.49 -2.63
N ALA A 27 17.14 -2.43 -3.23
CA ALA A 27 18.02 -3.60 -3.39
C ALA A 27 18.56 -4.12 -2.06
N GLY A 28 18.75 -3.24 -1.08
CA GLY A 28 19.27 -3.56 0.25
C GLY A 28 18.23 -4.07 1.24
N PHE A 29 16.93 -4.11 0.87
CA PHE A 29 15.87 -4.51 1.79
C PHE A 29 15.33 -5.91 1.50
N ARG A 30 15.31 -6.72 2.52
CA ARG A 30 14.57 -7.99 2.56
C ARG A 30 14.22 -8.33 4.00
N LEU A 31 13.04 -8.84 4.23
CA LEU A 31 12.66 -9.37 5.54
C LEU A 31 13.44 -10.63 5.88
N ASP A 32 13.72 -10.79 7.17
CA ASP A 32 14.21 -12.04 7.71
C ASP A 32 13.14 -13.15 7.54
N GLU A 33 13.57 -14.37 7.27
CA GLU A 33 12.70 -15.53 7.02
C GLU A 33 11.71 -15.79 8.18
N ASN A 34 12.13 -15.56 9.44
CA ASN A 34 11.26 -15.72 10.60
C ASN A 34 10.12 -14.69 10.61
N ILE A 35 10.42 -13.42 10.27
CA ILE A 35 9.40 -12.36 10.20
C ILE A 35 8.44 -12.68 9.05
N LEU A 36 8.96 -13.08 7.90
CA LEU A 36 8.14 -13.46 6.75
C LEU A 36 7.22 -14.64 7.07
N TYR A 37 7.72 -15.63 7.81
CA TYR A 37 6.94 -16.78 8.26
C TYR A 37 5.80 -16.35 9.22
N GLU A 38 6.09 -15.51 10.23
CA GLU A 38 5.07 -14.92 11.11
C GLU A 38 3.98 -14.18 10.34
N LEU A 39 4.35 -13.37 9.34
CA LEU A 39 3.40 -12.63 8.52
C LEU A 39 2.52 -13.54 7.65
N ARG A 40 3.04 -14.67 7.18
CA ARG A 40 2.27 -15.66 6.42
C ARG A 40 1.25 -16.39 7.29
N ILE A 41 1.61 -16.73 8.53
CA ILE A 41 0.66 -17.28 9.51
C ILE A 41 -0.44 -16.25 9.77
N ALA A 42 -0.06 -15.01 10.07
CA ALA A 42 -1.02 -13.93 10.30
C ALA A 42 -1.95 -13.69 9.08
N LEU A 43 -1.43 -13.79 7.85
CA LEU A 43 -2.23 -13.74 6.64
C LEU A 43 -3.30 -14.84 6.60
N ASP A 44 -2.90 -16.09 6.85
CA ASP A 44 -3.82 -17.23 6.82
C ASP A 44 -4.89 -17.13 7.93
N GLU A 45 -4.53 -16.62 9.11
CA GLU A 45 -5.47 -16.31 10.20
C GLU A 45 -6.46 -15.19 9.83
N VAL A 46 -5.99 -14.11 9.21
CA VAL A 46 -6.86 -13.02 8.74
C VAL A 46 -7.80 -13.50 7.65
N LEU A 47 -7.32 -14.27 6.68
CA LEU A 47 -8.16 -14.81 5.62
C LEU A 47 -9.25 -15.75 6.17
N SER A 48 -8.89 -16.65 7.09
CA SER A 48 -9.83 -17.58 7.71
C SER A 48 -10.80 -16.92 8.70
N GLY A 49 -10.35 -15.84 9.35
CA GLY A 49 -11.14 -15.06 10.30
C GLY A 49 -12.16 -14.10 9.67
N ASN A 50 -12.09 -13.89 8.35
CA ASN A 50 -12.96 -12.99 7.58
C ASN A 50 -13.45 -13.64 6.27
N PRO A 51 -14.13 -14.79 6.35
CA PRO A 51 -14.50 -15.58 5.15
C PRO A 51 -15.49 -14.86 4.22
N GLU A 52 -16.20 -13.85 4.72
CA GLU A 52 -17.15 -13.03 3.96
C GLU A 52 -16.48 -11.93 3.13
N ILE A 53 -15.20 -11.64 3.41
CA ILE A 53 -14.45 -10.59 2.73
C ILE A 53 -13.54 -11.23 1.66
N MET A 54 -13.55 -10.66 0.48
CA MET A 54 -12.68 -11.16 -0.60
C MET A 54 -11.20 -11.03 -0.23
N PRO A 55 -10.35 -12.03 -0.52
CA PRO A 55 -8.94 -12.04 -0.15
C PRO A 55 -8.12 -10.85 -0.67
N ASP A 56 -8.57 -10.22 -1.75
CA ASP A 56 -7.96 -9.02 -2.33
C ASP A 56 -8.51 -7.70 -1.75
N ARG A 57 -9.37 -7.76 -0.71
CA ARG A 57 -10.03 -6.60 -0.06
C ARG A 57 -9.86 -6.57 1.45
N MET A 58 -8.82 -7.16 1.99
CA MET A 58 -8.55 -7.18 3.42
C MET A 58 -7.95 -5.83 3.88
N ILE A 59 -8.81 -4.86 4.18
CA ILE A 59 -8.43 -3.49 4.58
C ILE A 59 -8.13 -3.46 6.08
N ASN A 60 -7.12 -2.70 6.48
CA ASN A 60 -6.66 -2.48 7.84
C ASN A 60 -6.39 -3.76 8.66
N PRO A 61 -5.69 -4.75 8.10
CA PRO A 61 -5.34 -5.97 8.82
C PRO A 61 -4.45 -5.73 10.05
N HIS A 62 -3.91 -4.53 10.25
CA HIS A 62 -3.13 -4.13 11.41
C HIS A 62 -3.98 -3.81 12.64
N LEU A 63 -5.29 -3.63 12.48
CA LEU A 63 -6.21 -3.30 13.57
C LEU A 63 -6.80 -4.57 14.17
N ASN A 64 -6.64 -4.75 15.49
CA ASN A 64 -7.33 -5.80 16.21
C ASN A 64 -8.79 -5.41 16.47
N GLY A 65 -9.73 -6.34 16.26
CA GLY A 65 -11.08 -6.18 16.78
C GLY A 65 -12.22 -5.92 15.79
N GLY A 66 -11.99 -6.09 14.48
CA GLY A 66 -13.09 -6.07 13.50
C GLY A 66 -13.90 -4.78 13.53
N ARG A 67 -13.30 -3.69 13.14
CA ARG A 67 -13.92 -2.37 13.15
C ARG A 67 -14.68 -2.06 11.87
N PRO A 68 -15.54 -1.03 11.83
CA PRO A 68 -16.36 -0.70 10.67
C PRO A 68 -15.60 -0.57 9.34
N TYR A 69 -14.29 -0.32 9.38
CA TYR A 69 -13.43 -0.14 8.20
C TYR A 69 -12.22 -1.05 8.19
N GLY A 70 -12.29 -2.18 8.83
CA GLY A 70 -11.20 -3.12 8.85
C GLY A 70 -11.70 -4.54 8.97
N VAL A 71 -10.86 -5.45 8.54
CA VAL A 71 -11.02 -6.87 8.83
C VAL A 71 -10.70 -7.13 10.30
N LYS A 72 -11.09 -8.28 10.82
CA LYS A 72 -10.52 -8.81 12.05
C LYS A 72 -9.06 -9.09 11.77
N GLY A 73 -8.19 -8.17 12.21
CA GLY A 73 -6.78 -8.14 11.86
C GLY A 73 -5.89 -8.95 12.80
N HIS A 74 -4.57 -8.73 12.66
CA HIS A 74 -3.55 -9.42 13.45
C HIS A 74 -2.39 -8.46 13.77
N ALA A 75 -1.91 -8.48 15.02
CA ALA A 75 -0.86 -7.58 15.53
C ALA A 75 0.47 -7.64 14.75
N ALA A 76 0.78 -8.74 14.08
CA ALA A 76 1.97 -8.84 13.24
C ALA A 76 2.00 -7.77 12.13
N PHE A 77 0.85 -7.34 11.62
CA PHE A 77 0.78 -6.32 10.58
C PHE A 77 1.00 -4.91 11.13
N GLU A 78 0.63 -4.63 12.38
CA GLU A 78 1.03 -3.40 13.05
C GLU A 78 2.54 -3.41 13.35
N LYS A 79 3.06 -4.53 13.87
CA LYS A 79 4.48 -4.70 14.17
C LYS A 79 5.36 -4.45 12.95
N ILE A 80 5.00 -5.00 11.78
CA ILE A 80 5.78 -4.77 10.56
C ILE A 80 5.65 -3.34 10.03
N ALA A 81 4.50 -2.68 10.18
CA ALA A 81 4.33 -1.28 9.82
C ALA A 81 5.21 -0.34 10.67
N ARG A 82 5.66 -0.80 11.84
CA ARG A 82 6.60 -0.10 12.74
C ARG A 82 8.05 -0.55 12.57
N ASP A 83 8.39 -1.41 11.61
CA ASP A 83 9.77 -1.86 11.39
C ASP A 83 10.67 -0.65 11.06
N ALA A 84 11.74 -0.49 11.84
CA ALA A 84 12.64 0.66 11.73
C ALA A 84 13.24 0.80 10.32
N ARG A 85 13.52 -0.31 9.62
CA ARG A 85 14.08 -0.33 8.27
C ARG A 85 13.06 0.20 7.25
N ILE A 86 11.77 -0.15 7.42
CA ILE A 86 10.69 0.38 6.59
C ILE A 86 10.52 1.88 6.83
N LEU A 87 10.45 2.30 8.09
CA LEU A 87 10.28 3.71 8.42
C LEU A 87 11.48 4.58 7.96
N GLU A 88 12.70 4.05 7.96
CA GLU A 88 13.87 4.74 7.40
C GLU A 88 13.75 4.96 5.88
N MET A 89 13.26 3.96 5.15
CA MET A 89 13.00 4.09 3.71
C MET A 89 11.88 5.10 3.43
N VAL A 90 10.82 5.06 4.22
CA VAL A 90 9.69 5.99 4.12
C VAL A 90 10.14 7.42 4.42
N GLU A 91 10.93 7.63 5.49
CA GLU A 91 11.51 8.94 5.83
C GLU A 91 12.32 9.52 4.67
N ALA A 92 13.07 8.67 3.97
CA ALA A 92 13.91 9.10 2.85
C ALA A 92 13.10 9.66 1.66
N VAL A 93 11.79 9.39 1.56
CA VAL A 93 10.93 9.84 0.46
C VAL A 93 9.86 10.85 0.87
N ILE A 94 9.31 10.77 2.10
CA ILE A 94 8.24 11.68 2.55
C ILE A 94 8.63 12.54 3.78
N GLY A 95 9.85 12.40 4.29
CA GLY A 95 10.34 13.18 5.44
C GLY A 95 10.10 12.50 6.79
N PRO A 96 10.57 13.14 7.88
CA PRO A 96 10.75 12.48 9.18
C PRO A 96 9.48 12.32 10.03
N ASP A 97 8.43 13.06 9.73
CA ASP A 97 7.18 13.02 10.49
C ASP A 97 6.17 12.14 9.72
N ILE A 98 5.97 10.88 10.16
CA ILE A 98 5.31 9.82 9.40
C ILE A 98 4.03 9.36 10.08
N ILE A 99 2.94 9.34 9.32
CA ILE A 99 1.63 8.79 9.73
C ILE A 99 1.32 7.56 8.87
N LEU A 100 0.98 6.44 9.51
CA LEU A 100 0.30 5.32 8.87
C LEU A 100 -1.19 5.63 8.83
N TRP A 101 -1.79 5.62 7.65
CA TRP A 101 -3.20 5.96 7.50
C TRP A 101 -4.04 4.78 6.99
N LEU A 102 -3.42 3.78 6.36
CA LEU A 102 -4.13 2.56 5.94
C LEU A 102 -3.13 1.42 5.68
N THR A 103 -3.59 0.19 5.90
CA THR A 103 -2.92 -1.01 5.40
C THR A 103 -3.89 -1.87 4.59
N HIS A 104 -3.38 -2.68 3.66
CA HIS A 104 -4.22 -3.51 2.83
C HIS A 104 -3.49 -4.80 2.44
N LEU A 105 -4.09 -5.95 2.72
CA LEU A 105 -3.62 -7.22 2.17
C LEU A 105 -4.28 -7.46 0.82
N PHE A 106 -3.47 -7.61 -0.19
CA PHE A 106 -3.87 -7.98 -1.54
C PHE A 106 -3.49 -9.43 -1.81
N CYS A 107 -4.44 -10.34 -1.64
CA CYS A 107 -4.22 -11.75 -1.88
C CYS A 107 -4.98 -12.22 -3.13
N LYS A 108 -4.27 -12.44 -4.23
CA LYS A 108 -4.81 -13.07 -5.44
C LYS A 108 -4.65 -14.58 -5.31
N LEU A 109 -5.74 -15.28 -5.12
CA LEU A 109 -5.75 -16.73 -5.12
C LEU A 109 -5.43 -17.30 -6.52
N PRO A 110 -4.99 -18.56 -6.64
CA PRO A 110 -4.80 -19.21 -7.92
C PRO A 110 -6.01 -19.08 -8.84
N GLU A 111 -5.77 -18.79 -10.10
CA GLU A 111 -6.81 -18.75 -11.15
C GLU A 111 -7.94 -17.74 -10.87
N THR A 112 -7.67 -16.68 -10.10
CA THR A 112 -8.67 -15.62 -9.89
C THR A 112 -8.72 -14.66 -11.08
N ALA A 113 -9.93 -14.41 -11.57
CA ALA A 113 -10.16 -13.54 -12.74
C ALA A 113 -10.14 -12.03 -12.43
N ARG A 114 -9.90 -11.64 -11.15
CA ARG A 114 -9.96 -10.22 -10.78
C ARG A 114 -8.64 -9.52 -11.03
N GLU A 115 -8.74 -8.40 -11.71
CA GLU A 115 -7.63 -7.48 -11.95
C GLU A 115 -7.79 -6.17 -11.16
N VAL A 116 -6.69 -5.47 -10.96
CA VAL A 116 -6.68 -4.08 -10.53
C VAL A 116 -6.47 -3.24 -11.79
N PRO A 117 -7.47 -2.46 -12.23
CA PRO A 117 -7.36 -1.67 -13.44
C PRO A 117 -6.31 -0.57 -13.28
N TRP A 118 -5.88 0.03 -14.38
CA TRP A 118 -5.01 1.19 -14.35
C TRP A 118 -5.66 2.34 -13.59
N HIS A 119 -4.97 2.89 -12.61
CA HIS A 119 -5.44 3.96 -11.74
C HIS A 119 -4.30 4.74 -11.09
N GLN A 120 -4.62 5.84 -10.45
CA GLN A 120 -3.77 6.54 -9.49
C GLN A 120 -4.44 6.48 -8.12
N ASP A 121 -3.70 6.08 -7.10
CA ASP A 121 -4.20 5.94 -5.74
C ASP A 121 -4.80 7.26 -5.18
N GLY A 122 -4.15 8.38 -5.45
CA GLY A 122 -4.57 9.70 -4.96
C GLY A 122 -5.97 10.14 -5.39
N GLN A 123 -6.50 9.56 -6.47
CA GLN A 123 -7.86 9.83 -6.95
C GLN A 123 -8.93 9.37 -5.94
N TYR A 124 -8.61 8.40 -5.11
CA TYR A 124 -9.56 7.78 -4.17
C TYR A 124 -9.47 8.35 -2.76
N TRP A 125 -8.42 9.11 -2.42
CA TRP A 125 -8.09 9.42 -1.02
C TRP A 125 -8.28 10.89 -0.68
N PRO A 126 -8.97 11.21 0.43
CA PRO A 126 -9.16 12.58 0.90
C PRO A 126 -7.91 13.07 1.66
N ILE A 127 -6.73 12.90 1.07
CA ILE A 127 -5.46 13.33 1.67
C ILE A 127 -4.89 14.49 0.86
N ARG A 128 -4.57 15.59 1.53
CA ARG A 128 -4.03 16.81 0.91
C ARG A 128 -2.87 17.38 1.75
N PRO A 129 -1.78 17.83 1.10
CA PRO A 129 -1.43 17.57 -0.30
C PRO A 129 -1.25 16.08 -0.59
N TRP A 130 -1.31 15.70 -1.88
CA TRP A 130 -0.94 14.35 -2.33
C TRP A 130 0.55 14.14 -2.15
N ALA A 131 0.95 13.55 -1.05
CA ALA A 131 2.35 13.30 -0.73
C ALA A 131 2.53 11.93 -0.06
N THR A 132 1.59 11.01 -0.26
CA THR A 132 1.65 9.69 0.35
C THR A 132 2.59 8.77 -0.42
N CYS A 133 3.19 7.82 0.29
CA CYS A 133 3.88 6.71 -0.35
C CYS A 133 3.33 5.37 0.15
N THR A 134 3.35 4.38 -0.70
CA THR A 134 2.96 3.01 -0.36
C THR A 134 4.20 2.12 -0.40
N VAL A 135 4.47 1.43 0.71
CA VAL A 135 5.40 0.30 0.75
C VAL A 135 4.60 -0.97 0.48
N TRP A 136 4.84 -1.62 -0.66
CA TRP A 136 4.19 -2.87 -1.02
C TRP A 136 5.13 -4.04 -0.78
N LEU A 137 4.87 -4.81 0.29
CA LEU A 137 5.70 -5.89 0.78
C LEU A 137 5.22 -7.24 0.22
N ALA A 138 6.08 -7.97 -0.47
CA ALA A 138 5.78 -9.29 -1.01
C ALA A 138 5.81 -10.35 0.10
N LEU A 139 4.67 -10.97 0.39
CA LEU A 139 4.58 -12.12 1.29
C LEU A 139 4.82 -13.44 0.54
N ASP A 140 4.43 -13.51 -0.72
CA ASP A 140 4.70 -14.61 -1.65
C ASP A 140 5.62 -14.12 -2.78
N LYS A 141 6.13 -15.05 -3.59
CA LYS A 141 6.78 -14.68 -4.85
C LYS A 141 5.80 -13.97 -5.77
N VAL A 142 6.25 -12.87 -6.37
CA VAL A 142 5.44 -12.03 -7.25
C VAL A 142 6.09 -12.00 -8.62
N ASP A 143 5.36 -12.42 -9.63
CA ASP A 143 5.76 -12.35 -11.04
C ASP A 143 4.56 -12.03 -11.93
N LYS A 144 4.81 -11.81 -13.21
CA LYS A 144 3.78 -11.46 -14.18
C LYS A 144 2.65 -12.49 -14.22
N ALA A 145 2.95 -13.79 -14.15
CA ALA A 145 1.97 -14.86 -14.26
C ALA A 145 0.99 -14.89 -13.09
N ASN A 146 1.41 -14.46 -11.88
CA ASN A 146 0.52 -14.42 -10.72
C ASN A 146 -0.03 -13.02 -10.41
N GLY A 147 0.08 -12.09 -11.36
CA GLY A 147 -0.50 -10.76 -11.29
C GLY A 147 0.37 -9.76 -10.53
N ALA A 148 1.66 -9.67 -10.87
CA ALA A 148 2.54 -8.61 -10.40
C ALA A 148 1.94 -7.24 -10.67
N MET A 149 2.25 -6.27 -9.81
CA MET A 149 1.91 -4.88 -10.07
C MET A 149 2.64 -4.40 -11.33
N LYS A 150 1.93 -3.69 -12.19
CA LYS A 150 2.45 -3.03 -13.39
C LYS A 150 2.35 -1.52 -13.20
N VAL A 151 3.35 -0.77 -13.65
CA VAL A 151 3.45 0.68 -13.47
C VAL A 151 3.86 1.36 -14.76
N ILE A 152 3.56 2.65 -14.86
CA ILE A 152 4.09 3.54 -15.89
C ILE A 152 5.10 4.48 -15.23
N PRO A 153 6.42 4.27 -15.39
CA PRO A 153 7.42 5.13 -14.80
C PRO A 153 7.25 6.60 -15.19
N GLY A 154 7.42 7.50 -14.22
CA GLY A 154 7.30 8.95 -14.44
C GLY A 154 5.88 9.47 -14.53
N SER A 155 4.86 8.60 -14.54
CA SER A 155 3.46 8.99 -14.68
C SER A 155 2.92 9.84 -13.52
N HIS A 156 3.52 9.77 -12.34
CA HIS A 156 3.19 10.60 -11.17
C HIS A 156 3.47 12.10 -11.40
N ASN A 157 4.35 12.44 -12.35
CA ASN A 157 4.65 13.82 -12.72
C ASN A 157 3.63 14.42 -13.71
N ARG A 158 2.70 13.62 -14.23
CA ARG A 158 1.66 14.05 -15.16
C ARG A 158 0.33 14.20 -14.42
N GLN A 159 -0.41 15.26 -14.74
CA GLN A 159 -1.71 15.58 -14.13
C GLN A 159 -2.88 15.45 -15.14
N ASP A 160 -2.62 14.97 -16.34
CA ASP A 160 -3.59 14.89 -17.43
C ASP A 160 -4.23 13.51 -17.62
N TRP A 161 -4.01 12.59 -16.68
CA TRP A 161 -4.63 11.28 -16.69
C TRP A 161 -6.14 11.39 -16.47
N ARG A 162 -6.91 10.80 -17.38
CA ARG A 162 -8.38 10.84 -17.32
C ARG A 162 -8.91 9.56 -16.70
N HIS A 163 -9.55 9.71 -15.56
CA HIS A 163 -10.26 8.61 -14.90
C HIS A 163 -11.72 8.64 -15.31
N HIS A 164 -12.33 7.46 -15.48
CA HIS A 164 -13.75 7.29 -15.69
C HIS A 164 -14.30 6.15 -14.82
N GLY A 165 -15.61 6.13 -14.61
CA GLY A 165 -16.27 5.06 -13.87
C GLY A 165 -16.35 3.78 -14.70
N ASP A 166 -16.11 2.62 -14.07
CA ASP A 166 -16.32 1.29 -14.66
C ASP A 166 -16.95 0.39 -13.57
N ASP A 167 -18.14 -0.13 -13.86
CA ASP A 167 -18.89 -1.01 -12.96
C ASP A 167 -18.66 -2.50 -13.27
N ASN A 168 -17.62 -2.86 -14.01
CA ASN A 168 -17.25 -4.24 -14.30
C ASN A 168 -16.96 -5.01 -12.99
N PRO A 169 -17.72 -6.08 -12.65
CA PRO A 169 -17.55 -6.80 -11.39
C PRO A 169 -16.22 -7.56 -11.28
N ASN A 170 -15.53 -7.78 -12.40
CA ASN A 170 -14.21 -8.41 -12.43
C ASN A 170 -13.07 -7.44 -12.10
N LEU A 171 -13.37 -6.14 -11.91
CA LEU A 171 -12.42 -5.17 -11.43
C LEU A 171 -12.46 -5.04 -9.91
N THR A 172 -11.30 -4.75 -9.33
CA THR A 172 -11.23 -4.46 -7.88
C THR A 172 -11.58 -3.02 -7.53
N LEU A 173 -11.47 -2.13 -8.52
CA LEU A 173 -11.74 -0.69 -8.40
C LEU A 173 -12.76 -0.26 -9.46
N ASN A 174 -13.49 0.81 -9.19
CA ASN A 174 -14.54 1.35 -10.04
C ASN A 174 -14.20 2.67 -10.76
N GLN A 175 -12.97 3.14 -10.61
CA GLN A 175 -12.44 4.27 -11.36
C GLN A 175 -11.19 3.79 -12.09
N VAL A 176 -11.15 3.98 -13.39
CA VAL A 176 -10.11 3.42 -14.23
C VAL A 176 -9.51 4.49 -15.15
N ILE A 177 -8.25 4.34 -15.50
CA ILE A 177 -7.61 5.01 -16.62
C ILE A 177 -7.71 4.07 -17.80
N GLY A 178 -8.30 4.54 -18.90
CA GLY A 178 -8.50 3.72 -20.10
C GLY A 178 -7.18 3.29 -20.74
N GLU A 179 -7.17 2.08 -21.27
CA GLU A 179 -5.97 1.48 -21.89
C GLU A 179 -5.48 2.29 -23.11
N GLU A 180 -6.34 3.07 -23.75
CA GLU A 180 -5.98 3.96 -24.84
C GLU A 180 -5.00 5.09 -24.42
N GLN A 181 -4.88 5.35 -23.13
CA GLN A 181 -3.93 6.31 -22.56
C GLN A 181 -2.57 5.68 -22.25
N ILE A 182 -2.45 4.36 -22.35
CA ILE A 182 -1.27 3.58 -21.93
C ILE A 182 -0.50 3.10 -23.17
N ALA A 183 0.77 3.48 -23.27
CA ALA A 183 1.66 2.90 -24.25
C ALA A 183 2.26 1.59 -23.70
N ALA A 184 2.12 0.50 -24.46
CA ALA A 184 2.52 -0.82 -23.99
C ALA A 184 4.04 -0.94 -23.69
N GLU A 185 4.86 -0.19 -24.42
CA GLU A 185 6.31 -0.12 -24.27
C GLU A 185 6.76 0.56 -22.98
N ASP A 186 5.88 1.36 -22.36
CA ASP A 186 6.15 2.07 -21.10
C ASP A 186 5.87 1.20 -19.87
N ILE A 187 5.17 0.10 -20.04
CA ILE A 187 4.78 -0.76 -18.92
C ILE A 187 6.01 -1.44 -18.32
N ARG A 188 6.13 -1.34 -16.99
CA ARG A 188 7.12 -2.10 -16.20
C ARG A 188 6.42 -2.95 -15.15
N TYR A 189 6.82 -4.22 -15.03
CA TYR A 189 6.31 -5.13 -14.01
C TYR A 189 7.21 -5.10 -12.78
N ILE A 190 6.60 -5.00 -11.60
CA ILE A 190 7.29 -5.07 -10.32
C ILE A 190 7.27 -6.53 -9.85
N GLU A 191 8.31 -7.27 -10.20
CA GLU A 191 8.50 -8.65 -9.77
C GLU A 191 9.35 -8.68 -8.50
N LEU A 192 8.93 -9.44 -7.50
CA LEU A 192 9.54 -9.46 -6.18
C LEU A 192 9.69 -10.89 -5.67
N GLU A 193 10.82 -11.19 -5.08
CA GLU A 193 10.97 -12.38 -4.25
C GLU A 193 10.30 -12.15 -2.88
N PRO A 194 9.88 -13.20 -2.17
CA PRO A 194 9.29 -13.08 -0.85
C PRO A 194 10.17 -12.28 0.11
N GLY A 195 9.57 -11.37 0.87
CA GLY A 195 10.24 -10.48 1.80
C GLY A 195 10.84 -9.22 1.19
N GLN A 196 10.91 -9.10 -0.14
CA GLN A 196 11.24 -7.84 -0.81
C GLN A 196 10.03 -6.88 -0.81
N CYS A 197 10.29 -5.61 -1.07
CA CYS A 197 9.21 -4.61 -1.24
C CYS A 197 9.49 -3.69 -2.43
N SER A 198 8.44 -3.02 -2.88
CA SER A 198 8.53 -1.81 -3.68
C SER A 198 7.99 -0.63 -2.88
N ILE A 199 8.45 0.58 -3.20
CA ILE A 199 7.91 1.83 -2.69
C ILE A 199 7.43 2.62 -3.89
N HIS A 200 6.19 3.13 -3.84
CA HIS A 200 5.64 3.90 -4.94
C HIS A 200 4.86 5.13 -4.48
N ASP A 201 4.86 6.13 -5.34
CA ASP A 201 4.18 7.42 -5.15
C ASP A 201 2.67 7.29 -5.37
N VAL A 202 1.89 8.11 -4.67
CA VAL A 202 0.43 8.18 -4.76
C VAL A 202 -0.10 8.50 -6.16
N GLY A 203 0.68 9.22 -6.94
CA GLY A 203 0.33 9.67 -8.29
C GLY A 203 0.79 8.72 -9.41
N ILE A 204 1.50 7.63 -9.09
CA ILE A 204 1.93 6.71 -10.15
C ILE A 204 0.74 5.96 -10.75
N VAL A 205 0.68 5.89 -12.07
CA VAL A 205 -0.30 5.06 -12.76
C VAL A 205 0.13 3.61 -12.64
N HIS A 206 -0.74 2.79 -12.04
CA HIS A 206 -0.44 1.39 -11.80
C HIS A 206 -1.70 0.52 -11.87
N GLY A 207 -1.49 -0.78 -11.94
CA GLY A 207 -2.53 -1.79 -11.96
C GLY A 207 -1.94 -3.17 -11.76
N SER A 208 -2.73 -4.22 -11.92
CA SER A 208 -2.24 -5.60 -11.97
C SER A 208 -3.23 -6.51 -12.68
N GLU A 209 -2.72 -7.39 -13.51
CA GLU A 209 -3.52 -8.39 -14.20
C GLU A 209 -4.10 -9.43 -13.22
N ALA A 210 -5.06 -10.21 -13.68
CA ALA A 210 -5.56 -11.36 -12.95
C ALA A 210 -4.44 -12.36 -12.66
N ASN A 211 -4.59 -13.15 -11.61
CA ASN A 211 -3.70 -14.29 -11.36
C ASN A 211 -4.14 -15.47 -12.21
N THR A 212 -3.39 -15.77 -13.25
CA THR A 212 -3.63 -16.91 -14.16
C THR A 212 -2.76 -18.12 -13.83
N SER A 213 -1.97 -18.05 -12.75
CA SER A 213 -1.09 -19.13 -12.32
C SER A 213 -1.75 -20.03 -11.26
N GLY A 214 -1.20 -21.24 -11.08
CA GLY A 214 -1.58 -22.12 -9.98
C GLY A 214 -1.02 -21.73 -8.61
N ARG A 215 -0.46 -20.50 -8.44
CA ARG A 215 0.17 -20.05 -7.20
C ARG A 215 -0.54 -18.83 -6.61
N ARG A 216 -0.70 -18.79 -5.30
CA ARG A 216 -1.16 -17.59 -4.59
C ARG A 216 -0.15 -16.43 -4.79
N ARG A 217 -0.66 -15.19 -4.82
CA ARG A 217 0.13 -13.97 -4.74
C ARG A 217 -0.41 -13.07 -3.65
N ALA A 218 0.27 -13.02 -2.53
CA ALA A 218 -0.07 -12.16 -1.40
C ALA A 218 0.96 -11.06 -1.20
N GLY A 219 0.47 -9.86 -0.97
CA GLY A 219 1.27 -8.70 -0.61
C GLY A 219 0.54 -7.81 0.38
N LEU A 220 1.32 -7.11 1.20
CA LEU A 220 0.86 -6.14 2.18
C LEU A 220 1.23 -4.73 1.73
N ALA A 221 0.25 -3.89 1.47
CA ALA A 221 0.44 -2.47 1.26
C ALA A 221 0.39 -1.74 2.61
N LEU A 222 1.44 -1.01 2.92
CA LEU A 222 1.56 -0.11 4.06
C LEU A 222 1.54 1.33 3.50
N ARG A 223 0.49 2.10 3.82
CA ARG A 223 0.28 3.42 3.26
C ARG A 223 0.59 4.49 4.26
N TYR A 224 1.66 5.26 3.97
CA TYR A 224 2.14 6.33 4.82
C TYR A 224 1.91 7.69 4.18
N MET A 225 1.70 8.69 5.02
CA MET A 225 1.70 10.09 4.60
C MET A 225 2.64 10.92 5.50
N PRO A 226 3.23 12.00 4.99
CA PRO A 226 3.93 12.94 5.85
C PRO A 226 2.92 13.63 6.77
N ALA A 227 3.31 13.93 8.00
CA ALA A 227 2.42 14.59 8.96
C ALA A 227 2.02 16.02 8.57
N THR A 228 2.61 16.58 7.51
CA THR A 228 2.19 17.83 6.86
C THR A 228 0.96 17.66 5.98
N SER A 229 0.67 16.43 5.49
CA SER A 229 -0.59 16.11 4.84
C SER A 229 -1.69 15.90 5.88
N GLY A 230 -2.94 16.19 5.50
CA GLY A 230 -4.12 15.98 6.32
C GLY A 230 -5.07 14.97 5.69
N LEU A 231 -5.68 14.12 6.52
CA LEU A 231 -6.82 13.28 6.14
C LEU A 231 -8.11 14.07 6.36
N PHE A 232 -8.71 14.55 5.26
CA PHE A 232 -9.94 15.33 5.27
C PHE A 232 -11.15 14.39 5.22
N ARG A 233 -11.61 13.96 6.38
CA ARG A 233 -12.62 12.91 6.55
C ARG A 233 -14.00 13.25 5.98
N ASP A 234 -14.31 14.54 5.89
CA ASP A 234 -15.58 15.07 5.40
C ASP A 234 -15.57 15.40 3.90
N ASP A 235 -14.45 15.13 3.20
CA ASP A 235 -14.35 15.35 1.76
C ASP A 235 -15.33 14.42 1.02
N ASP A 236 -16.22 15.01 0.24
CA ASP A 236 -17.10 14.29 -0.68
C ASP A 236 -16.32 13.95 -1.95
N LEU A 237 -15.71 12.77 -1.95
CA LEU A 237 -15.01 12.27 -3.13
C LEU A 237 -16.01 11.60 -4.08
N PRO A 238 -16.22 12.15 -5.28
CA PRO A 238 -17.06 11.52 -6.28
C PRO A 238 -16.62 10.08 -6.50
N LEU A 239 -17.56 9.14 -6.47
CA LEU A 239 -17.33 7.71 -6.69
C LEU A 239 -16.63 6.95 -5.54
N SER A 240 -16.18 7.59 -4.46
CA SER A 240 -15.73 6.89 -3.27
C SER A 240 -16.94 6.37 -2.49
N LYS A 241 -16.99 5.07 -2.24
CA LYS A 241 -17.98 4.43 -1.36
C LYS A 241 -17.40 4.15 0.04
N PHE A 242 -16.21 4.64 0.31
CA PHE A 242 -15.52 4.42 1.58
C PHE A 242 -15.90 5.54 2.55
N ASP A 243 -16.34 5.17 3.75
CA ASP A 243 -16.59 6.14 4.82
C ASP A 243 -15.28 6.45 5.57
N TRP A 244 -14.77 7.64 5.37
CA TRP A 244 -13.53 8.10 5.96
C TRP A 244 -13.68 8.62 7.39
N SER A 245 -14.91 8.87 7.84
CA SER A 245 -15.21 9.59 9.09
C SER A 245 -14.59 8.95 10.33
N THR A 246 -14.47 7.63 10.34
CA THR A 246 -13.96 6.87 11.49
C THR A 246 -12.63 6.17 11.23
N LEU A 247 -11.96 6.43 10.08
CA LEU A 247 -10.70 5.79 9.75
C LEU A 247 -9.62 6.18 10.78
N PRO A 248 -9.02 5.24 11.52
CA PRO A 248 -7.94 5.54 12.44
C PRO A 248 -6.66 5.86 11.66
N VAL A 249 -5.86 6.75 12.21
CA VAL A 249 -4.50 7.05 11.75
C VAL A 249 -3.53 6.90 12.91
N ALA A 250 -2.29 6.50 12.65
CA ALA A 250 -1.29 6.27 13.68
C ALA A 250 0.00 7.06 13.38
N LEU A 251 0.47 7.85 14.35
CA LEU A 251 1.78 8.48 14.26
C LEU A 251 2.86 7.41 14.45
N MET A 252 3.66 7.18 13.43
CA MET A 252 4.70 6.15 13.40
C MET A 252 6.07 6.70 13.79
N ARG A 253 6.34 7.95 13.42
CA ARG A 253 7.60 8.63 13.71
C ARG A 253 7.38 10.15 13.73
N GLY A 254 8.19 10.88 14.53
CA GLY A 254 8.20 12.34 14.55
C GLY A 254 7.01 12.96 15.28
N VAL A 255 6.46 14.04 14.76
CA VAL A 255 5.38 14.82 15.37
C VAL A 255 4.29 15.15 14.34
N ASN A 256 3.05 15.30 14.81
CA ASN A 256 1.97 15.80 13.95
C ASN A 256 2.21 17.25 13.52
N ARG A 257 2.00 17.55 12.24
CA ARG A 257 2.18 18.87 11.64
C ARG A 257 0.88 19.46 11.09
N ASN A 258 -0.21 18.69 11.09
CA ASN A 258 -1.48 19.14 10.52
C ASN A 258 -2.62 18.89 11.51
N VAL A 259 -3.31 19.95 11.88
CA VAL A 259 -4.36 19.93 12.91
C VAL A 259 -5.58 19.07 12.54
N VAL A 260 -5.80 18.79 11.25
CA VAL A 260 -6.91 17.90 10.83
C VAL A 260 -6.64 16.42 11.10
N ASN A 261 -5.40 16.05 11.41
CA ASN A 261 -5.05 14.69 11.77
C ASN A 261 -5.42 14.43 13.23
N ASP A 262 -6.57 13.80 13.45
CA ASP A 262 -7.04 13.41 14.77
C ASP A 262 -6.73 11.94 15.03
N PHE A 263 -5.88 11.68 16.00
CA PHE A 263 -5.41 10.34 16.40
C PHE A 263 -6.32 9.67 17.43
N THR A 264 -7.41 10.31 17.84
CA THR A 264 -8.40 9.71 18.76
C THR A 264 -9.50 8.99 18.01
N ILE A 265 -9.72 9.32 16.74
CA ILE A 265 -10.77 8.74 15.90
C ILE A 265 -10.43 7.28 15.55
N GLY A 266 -11.40 6.40 15.73
CA GLY A 266 -11.30 5.00 15.34
C GLY A 266 -10.43 4.12 16.25
N HIS A 267 -9.89 4.65 17.34
CA HIS A 267 -9.18 3.91 18.38
C HIS A 267 -10.06 3.68 19.61
N ASP A 268 -10.00 2.49 20.23
CA ASP A 268 -10.81 2.17 21.43
C ASP A 268 -10.33 2.89 22.68
N SER A 269 -9.04 3.16 22.72
CA SER A 269 -8.35 3.96 23.73
C SER A 269 -7.01 4.40 23.15
N PRO A 270 -6.51 5.60 23.44
CA PRO A 270 -5.16 5.97 23.09
C PRO A 270 -4.20 5.04 23.85
N SER A 271 -3.70 4.02 23.18
CA SER A 271 -2.65 3.14 23.70
C SER A 271 -1.30 3.64 23.20
N TRP A 272 -0.90 4.80 23.71
CA TRP A 272 0.43 5.39 23.45
C TRP A 272 1.27 5.41 24.70
#